data_9be3ac238d17028886ba3df2804118b2
#
_entry.id   9be3ac238d17028886ba3df2804118b2
#
_cell.length_a   1.000
_cell.length_b   1.000
_cell.length_c   1.000
_cell.angle_alpha   90.00
_cell.angle_beta   90.00
_cell.angle_gamma   90.00
#
_symmetry.space_group_name_H-M   'P 1'
#
loop_
_entity.id
_entity.type
_entity.pdbx_description
1 polymer ?
#
loop_
_entity_poly.entity_id
_entity_poly.type
_entity_poly.pdbx_seq_one_letter_code
_entity_poly.pdbx_strand_id
1 'polypeptide(L)'
;MLMGLCVLIALAGVALTGGDLRRLADLRLQSRGLLYLALAIQVLITDFLTTWPRPVLVVAHLVTYAAAALIVWRNRRLPGLPLLAVGAACNGLTIAANGGTLPASAAALRRAGIRIDPADFSNSGVLAHPRLAWLGDIFAFPAGWPLSNVFSLGDVVIVLGATWCLHRVCRKPHEPAATFSPAAA
;
A
#
# COMPACT_ATOMS: atom_id res chain seq x y z
N MET A 1 9.05 -2.48 -5.22
CA MET A 1 8.80 -2.51 -6.69
C MET A 1 7.43 -3.11 -7.04
N LEU A 2 6.99 -4.23 -6.43
CA LEU A 2 5.69 -4.86 -6.71
C LEU A 2 4.49 -3.92 -6.52
N MET A 3 4.42 -3.20 -5.39
CA MET A 3 3.34 -2.24 -5.12
C MET A 3 3.24 -1.16 -6.20
N GLY A 4 4.38 -0.65 -6.70
CA GLY A 4 4.40 0.31 -7.81
C GLY A 4 3.79 -0.25 -9.09
N LEU A 5 4.09 -1.51 -9.44
CA LEU A 5 3.46 -2.18 -10.58
C LEU A 5 1.95 -2.33 -10.37
N CYS A 6 1.50 -2.73 -9.19
CA CYS A 6 0.07 -2.84 -8.90
C CYS A 6 -0.65 -1.49 -9.10
N VAL A 7 -0.03 -0.38 -8.67
CA VAL A 7 -0.55 0.97 -8.90
C VAL A 7 -0.60 1.29 -10.40
N LEU A 8 0.46 0.99 -11.16
CA LEU A 8 0.49 1.21 -12.61
C LEU A 8 -0.59 0.39 -13.33
N ILE A 9 -0.79 -0.88 -12.96
CA ILE A 9 -1.85 -1.73 -13.49
C ILE A 9 -3.23 -1.14 -13.16
N ALA A 10 -3.42 -0.64 -11.93
CA ALA A 10 -4.67 0.00 -11.53
C ALA A 10 -4.94 1.28 -12.33
N LEU A 11 -3.92 2.12 -12.58
CA LEU A 11 -4.04 3.32 -13.40
C LEU A 11 -4.35 2.98 -14.88
N ALA A 12 -3.67 1.97 -15.42
CA ALA A 12 -3.96 1.46 -16.77
C ALA A 12 -5.40 0.93 -16.86
N GLY A 13 -5.85 0.18 -15.84
CA GLY A 13 -7.23 -0.30 -15.73
C GLY A 13 -8.26 0.82 -15.73
N VAL A 14 -7.98 1.93 -15.02
CA VAL A 14 -8.82 3.14 -15.06
C VAL A 14 -8.92 3.70 -16.48
N ALA A 15 -7.78 3.84 -17.17
CA ALA A 15 -7.76 4.37 -18.53
C ALA A 15 -8.51 3.45 -19.50
N LEU A 16 -8.31 2.13 -19.42
CA LEU A 16 -8.97 1.12 -20.27
C LEU A 16 -10.49 1.06 -20.04
N THR A 17 -10.96 1.37 -18.83
CA THR A 17 -12.39 1.40 -18.48
C THR A 17 -13.04 2.78 -18.73
N GLY A 18 -12.36 3.68 -19.45
CA GLY A 18 -12.90 5.00 -19.80
C GLY A 18 -12.91 6.02 -18.66
N GLY A 19 -12.18 5.78 -17.58
CA GLY A 19 -11.98 6.73 -16.50
C GLY A 19 -11.10 7.91 -16.92
N ASP A 20 -11.20 9.02 -16.22
CA ASP A 20 -10.39 10.23 -16.43
C ASP A 20 -9.35 10.40 -15.33
N LEU A 21 -8.09 10.10 -15.66
CA LEU A 21 -6.96 10.20 -14.73
C LEU A 21 -6.68 11.65 -14.29
N ARG A 22 -7.11 12.67 -15.05
CA ARG A 22 -6.92 14.08 -14.69
C ARG A 22 -7.61 14.42 -13.38
N ARG A 23 -8.67 13.70 -13.02
CA ARG A 23 -9.38 13.85 -11.74
C ARG A 23 -8.53 13.54 -10.52
N LEU A 24 -7.43 12.81 -10.67
CA LEU A 24 -6.47 12.61 -9.59
C LEU A 24 -5.75 13.91 -9.21
N ALA A 25 -5.53 14.81 -10.18
CA ALA A 25 -4.94 16.12 -9.92
C ALA A 25 -5.87 17.03 -9.08
N ASP A 26 -7.17 16.85 -9.23
CA ASP A 26 -8.20 17.59 -8.49
C ASP A 26 -8.49 17.00 -7.11
N LEU A 27 -7.90 15.84 -6.78
CA LEU A 27 -8.13 15.16 -5.52
C LEU A 27 -7.55 15.97 -4.35
N ARG A 28 -8.42 16.54 -3.54
CA ARG A 28 -8.03 17.29 -2.35
C ARG A 28 -7.91 16.36 -1.14
N LEU A 29 -6.70 15.83 -0.91
CA LEU A 29 -6.40 15.07 0.30
C LEU A 29 -6.19 16.01 1.49
N GLN A 30 -6.87 15.74 2.59
CA GLN A 30 -6.57 16.38 3.87
C GLN A 30 -5.21 15.89 4.37
N SER A 31 -4.41 16.80 4.89
CA SER A 31 -3.08 16.49 5.46
C SER A 31 -2.07 15.96 4.43
N ARG A 32 -2.15 16.40 3.17
CA ARG A 32 -1.19 16.00 2.11
C ARG A 32 0.28 16.25 2.50
N GLY A 33 0.57 17.31 3.23
CA GLY A 33 1.93 17.57 3.74
C GLY A 33 2.43 16.46 4.68
N LEU A 34 1.55 15.95 5.56
CA LEU A 34 1.87 14.81 6.42
C LEU A 34 2.09 13.53 5.61
N LEU A 35 1.33 13.33 4.52
CA LEU A 35 1.53 12.21 3.60
C LEU A 35 2.93 12.26 2.97
N TYR A 36 3.32 13.40 2.42
CA TYR A 36 4.65 13.56 1.82
C TYR A 36 5.77 13.37 2.84
N LEU A 37 5.60 13.91 4.05
CA LEU A 37 6.57 13.74 5.14
C LEU A 37 6.69 12.26 5.55
N ALA A 38 5.57 11.56 5.71
CA ALA A 38 5.58 10.13 6.07
C ALA A 38 6.25 9.28 4.98
N LEU A 39 5.96 9.55 3.70
CA LEU A 39 6.62 8.88 2.58
C LEU A 39 8.12 9.17 2.53
N ALA A 40 8.52 10.43 2.73
CA ALA A 40 9.93 10.80 2.75
C ALA A 40 10.69 10.10 3.89
N ILE A 41 10.11 10.06 5.10
CA ILE A 41 10.69 9.33 6.23
C ILE A 41 10.80 7.84 5.89
N GLN A 42 9.76 7.25 5.30
CA GLN A 42 9.75 5.83 4.94
C GLN A 42 10.89 5.50 3.97
N VAL A 43 11.03 6.26 2.87
CA VAL A 43 12.13 6.10 1.92
C VAL A 43 13.49 6.29 2.62
N LEU A 44 13.60 7.31 3.48
CA LEU A 44 14.86 7.61 4.17
C LEU A 44 15.32 6.44 5.06
N ILE A 45 14.43 5.84 5.83
CA ILE A 45 14.77 4.73 6.74
C ILE A 45 14.94 3.39 6.02
N THR A 46 14.33 3.18 4.86
CA THR A 46 14.41 1.89 4.14
C THR A 46 15.53 1.85 3.10
N ASP A 47 15.95 2.99 2.57
CA ASP A 47 16.91 3.02 1.46
C ASP A 47 18.23 3.75 1.80
N PHE A 48 18.22 4.66 2.79
CA PHE A 48 19.39 5.50 3.08
C PHE A 48 19.95 5.32 4.50
N LEU A 49 19.10 5.05 5.50
CA LEU A 49 19.50 4.96 6.91
C LEU A 49 19.48 3.54 7.44
N THR A 50 19.62 2.53 6.59
CA THR A 50 19.47 1.10 6.93
C THR A 50 20.39 0.64 8.07
N THR A 51 21.55 1.30 8.23
CA THR A 51 22.56 0.99 9.25
C THR A 51 22.41 1.76 10.57
N TRP A 52 21.39 2.63 10.66
CA TRP A 52 21.13 3.38 11.89
C TRP A 52 20.68 2.47 13.05
N PRO A 53 20.75 2.94 14.31
CA PRO A 53 20.33 2.15 15.46
C PRO A 53 18.90 1.64 15.28
N ARG A 54 18.71 0.31 15.33
CA ARG A 54 17.43 -0.35 15.08
C ARG A 54 16.25 0.27 15.87
N PRO A 55 16.37 0.65 17.17
CA PRO A 55 15.25 1.26 17.87
C PRO A 55 14.76 2.57 17.22
N VAL A 56 15.69 3.38 16.68
CA VAL A 56 15.35 4.64 16.01
C VAL A 56 14.55 4.35 14.73
N LEU A 57 15.01 3.39 13.93
CA LEU A 57 14.35 3.00 12.69
C LEU A 57 12.95 2.41 12.94
N VAL A 58 12.82 1.57 13.96
CA VAL A 58 11.52 1.00 14.38
C VAL A 58 10.56 2.10 14.82
N VAL A 59 10.99 3.04 15.66
CA VAL A 59 10.15 4.16 16.10
C VAL A 59 9.74 5.01 14.91
N ALA A 60 10.68 5.38 14.04
CA ALA A 60 10.37 6.15 12.82
C ALA A 60 9.35 5.42 11.94
N HIS A 61 9.52 4.11 11.76
CA HIS A 61 8.60 3.28 10.99
C HIS A 61 7.19 3.26 11.60
N LEU A 62 7.06 3.05 12.90
CA LEU A 62 5.76 3.07 13.60
C LEU A 62 5.10 4.46 13.55
N VAL A 63 5.89 5.54 13.64
CA VAL A 63 5.38 6.92 13.48
C VAL A 63 4.80 7.13 12.08
N THR A 64 5.43 6.59 11.03
CA THR A 64 4.85 6.68 9.67
C THR A 64 3.53 5.92 9.55
N TYR A 65 3.36 4.79 10.23
CA TYR A 65 2.07 4.07 10.31
C TYR A 65 1.01 4.88 11.06
N ALA A 66 1.37 5.53 12.17
CA ALA A 66 0.45 6.41 12.89
C ALA A 66 0.03 7.61 12.03
N ALA A 67 0.97 8.20 11.29
CA ALA A 67 0.67 9.26 10.33
C ALA A 67 -0.27 8.78 9.22
N ALA A 68 -0.03 7.59 8.66
CA ALA A 68 -0.89 6.97 7.66
C ALA A 68 -2.31 6.74 8.21
N ALA A 69 -2.44 6.24 9.44
CA ALA A 69 -3.73 6.06 10.10
C ALA A 69 -4.49 7.38 10.26
N LEU A 70 -3.81 8.47 10.66
CA LEU A 70 -4.41 9.80 10.75
C LEU A 70 -4.85 10.34 9.39
N ILE A 71 -4.04 10.16 8.33
CA ILE A 71 -4.38 10.57 6.97
C ILE A 71 -5.63 9.81 6.50
N VAL A 72 -5.67 8.49 6.70
CA VAL A 72 -6.83 7.66 6.36
C VAL A 72 -8.07 8.12 7.14
N TRP A 73 -7.95 8.34 8.43
CA TRP A 73 -9.06 8.82 9.25
C TRP A 73 -9.64 10.15 8.76
N ARG A 74 -8.77 11.11 8.43
CA ARG A 74 -9.19 12.41 7.89
C ARG A 74 -9.86 12.29 6.52
N ASN A 75 -9.47 11.31 5.72
CA ASN A 75 -9.96 11.10 4.36
C ASN A 75 -10.90 9.89 4.24
N ARG A 76 -11.43 9.34 5.33
CA ARG A 76 -12.20 8.09 5.37
C ARG A 76 -13.46 8.06 4.50
N ARG A 77 -13.91 9.23 4.04
CA ARG A 77 -15.05 9.33 3.12
C ARG A 77 -14.69 9.01 1.67
N LEU A 78 -13.40 8.95 1.33
CA LEU A 78 -12.96 8.55 0.01
C LEU A 78 -13.22 7.05 -0.18
N PRO A 79 -13.91 6.67 -1.28
CA PRO A 79 -14.18 5.26 -1.58
C PRO A 79 -12.89 4.45 -1.66
N GLY A 80 -12.87 3.24 -1.11
CA GLY A 80 -11.69 2.36 -1.10
C GLY A 80 -10.68 2.65 0.01
N LEU A 81 -10.64 3.87 0.56
CA LEU A 81 -9.69 4.24 1.61
C LEU A 81 -9.90 3.46 2.93
N PRO A 82 -11.15 3.18 3.38
CA PRO A 82 -11.37 2.30 4.53
C PRO A 82 -10.83 0.88 4.32
N LEU A 83 -10.96 0.33 3.11
CA LEU A 83 -10.41 -0.99 2.79
C LEU A 83 -8.88 -0.97 2.83
N LEU A 84 -8.25 0.05 2.22
CA LEU A 84 -6.80 0.26 2.30
C LEU A 84 -6.35 0.36 3.77
N ALA A 85 -7.12 1.06 4.61
CA ALA A 85 -6.85 1.18 6.04
C ALA A 85 -6.85 -0.16 6.77
N VAL A 86 -7.77 -1.06 6.43
CA VAL A 86 -7.82 -2.41 7.00
C VAL A 86 -6.55 -3.17 6.68
N GLY A 87 -6.09 -3.15 5.43
CA GLY A 87 -4.83 -3.79 5.04
C GLY A 87 -3.62 -3.20 5.76
N ALA A 88 -3.52 -1.86 5.80
CA ALA A 88 -2.45 -1.17 6.53
C ALA A 88 -2.48 -1.47 8.04
N ALA A 89 -3.67 -1.58 8.64
CA ALA A 89 -3.82 -1.96 10.04
C ALA A 89 -3.38 -3.40 10.31
N CYS A 90 -3.68 -4.34 9.40
CA CYS A 90 -3.18 -5.72 9.50
C CYS A 90 -1.66 -5.76 9.55
N ASN A 91 -0.99 -5.06 8.62
CA ASN A 91 0.47 -4.99 8.61
C ASN A 91 1.01 -4.25 9.84
N GLY A 92 0.46 -3.08 10.17
CA GLY A 92 0.90 -2.27 11.31
C GLY A 92 0.77 -2.99 12.65
N LEU A 93 -0.35 -3.67 12.90
CA LEU A 93 -0.57 -4.47 14.10
C LEU A 93 0.43 -5.64 14.19
N THR A 94 0.66 -6.31 13.06
CA THR A 94 1.63 -7.41 13.00
C THR A 94 3.05 -6.93 13.26
N ILE A 95 3.46 -5.82 12.64
CA ILE A 95 4.75 -5.17 12.88
C ILE A 95 4.90 -4.77 14.36
N ALA A 96 3.89 -4.12 14.93
CA ALA A 96 3.92 -3.70 16.34
C ALA A 96 4.01 -4.91 17.30
N ALA A 97 3.27 -5.99 17.04
CA ALA A 97 3.27 -7.21 17.84
C ALA A 97 4.63 -7.95 17.81
N ASN A 98 5.44 -7.69 16.79
CA ASN A 98 6.75 -8.32 16.57
C ASN A 98 7.94 -7.35 16.72
N GLY A 99 7.77 -6.27 17.49
CA GLY A 99 8.88 -5.36 17.79
C GLY A 99 9.43 -4.61 16.58
N GLY A 100 8.57 -4.27 15.62
CA GLY A 100 8.94 -3.46 14.46
C GLY A 100 9.28 -4.26 13.20
N THR A 101 9.03 -5.58 13.19
CA THR A 101 9.31 -6.43 12.02
C THR A 101 8.03 -7.15 11.58
N LEU A 102 7.70 -7.11 10.30
CA LEU A 102 6.67 -7.95 9.70
C LEU A 102 7.25 -9.37 9.51
N PRO A 103 6.64 -10.42 10.08
CA PRO A 103 7.14 -11.78 9.91
C PRO A 103 7.10 -12.20 8.44
N ALA A 104 8.21 -12.71 7.92
CA ALA A 104 8.28 -13.30 6.59
C ALA A 104 8.44 -14.82 6.68
N SER A 105 7.69 -15.53 5.86
CA SER A 105 7.82 -16.98 5.73
C SER A 105 9.14 -17.33 5.05
N ALA A 106 9.94 -18.18 5.70
CA ALA A 106 11.18 -18.67 5.10
C ALA A 106 10.92 -19.41 3.75
N ALA A 107 9.76 -20.06 3.61
CA ALA A 107 9.37 -20.70 2.36
C ALA A 107 9.06 -19.67 1.26
N ALA A 108 8.35 -18.57 1.61
CA ALA A 108 8.05 -17.48 0.68
C ALA A 108 9.33 -16.79 0.20
N LEU A 109 10.26 -16.47 1.12
CA LEU A 109 11.56 -15.87 0.78
C LEU A 109 12.39 -16.77 -0.15
N ARG A 110 12.48 -18.06 0.15
CA ARG A 110 13.19 -19.01 -0.75
C ARG A 110 12.54 -19.06 -2.13
N ARG A 111 11.21 -19.07 -2.20
CA ARG A 111 10.47 -19.09 -3.47
C ARG A 111 10.70 -17.81 -4.28
N ALA A 112 10.79 -16.65 -3.63
CA ALA A 112 11.11 -15.39 -4.26
C ALA A 112 12.60 -15.20 -4.58
N GLY A 113 13.49 -16.08 -4.09
CA GLY A 113 14.93 -15.93 -4.24
C GLY A 113 15.50 -14.75 -3.46
N ILE A 114 14.80 -14.28 -2.42
CA ILE A 114 15.19 -13.13 -1.61
C ILE A 114 16.00 -13.62 -0.41
N ARG A 115 17.16 -12.98 -0.21
CA ARG A 115 17.98 -13.11 1.01
C ARG A 115 17.84 -11.80 1.78
N ILE A 116 17.47 -11.89 3.06
CA ILE A 116 17.44 -10.73 3.96
C ILE A 116 18.78 -10.74 4.71
N ASP A 117 19.54 -9.65 4.58
CA ASP A 117 20.74 -9.45 5.38
C ASP A 117 20.31 -9.02 6.80
N PRO A 118 20.73 -9.73 7.85
CA PRO A 118 20.42 -9.35 9.24
C PRO A 118 21.02 -8.00 9.64
N ALA A 119 22.03 -7.51 8.94
CA ALA A 119 22.67 -6.21 9.21
C ALA A 119 21.86 -5.03 8.71
N ASP A 120 21.03 -5.22 7.67
CA ASP A 120 20.21 -4.16 7.11
C ASP A 120 18.87 -4.05 7.81
N PHE A 121 18.38 -2.81 7.95
CA PHE A 121 17.02 -2.59 8.41
C PHE A 121 16.06 -3.00 7.30
N SER A 122 15.31 -4.08 7.59
CA SER A 122 14.16 -4.48 6.78
C SER A 122 12.92 -4.49 7.67
N ASN A 123 11.83 -3.95 7.15
CA ASN A 123 10.54 -4.03 7.82
C ASN A 123 9.94 -5.45 7.80
N SER A 124 10.55 -6.38 7.06
CA SER A 124 10.13 -7.78 6.93
C SER A 124 11.30 -8.71 7.24
N GLY A 125 11.05 -9.82 7.92
CA GLY A 125 12.12 -10.76 8.30
C GLY A 125 11.62 -12.08 8.87
N VAL A 126 12.51 -13.08 8.88
CA VAL A 126 12.24 -14.37 9.52
C VAL A 126 12.43 -14.24 11.03
N LEU A 127 11.38 -14.54 11.78
CA LEU A 127 11.38 -14.52 13.23
C LEU A 127 11.28 -15.94 13.78
N ALA A 128 11.95 -16.22 14.90
CA ALA A 128 11.90 -17.55 15.55
C ALA A 128 10.50 -17.85 16.11
N HIS A 129 9.86 -16.84 16.71
CA HIS A 129 8.54 -16.97 17.33
C HIS A 129 7.62 -15.82 16.84
N PRO A 130 7.17 -15.86 15.58
CA PRO A 130 6.37 -14.77 15.02
C PRO A 130 4.97 -14.75 15.61
N ARG A 131 4.52 -13.58 16.04
CA ARG A 131 3.11 -13.32 16.39
C ARG A 131 2.36 -12.94 15.11
N LEU A 132 1.12 -13.41 14.98
CA LEU A 132 0.27 -13.12 13.81
C LEU A 132 0.95 -13.48 12.46
N ALA A 133 1.70 -14.58 12.42
CA ALA A 133 2.49 -14.99 11.27
C ALA A 133 1.67 -15.10 9.97
N TRP A 134 0.40 -15.44 10.07
CA TRP A 134 -0.53 -15.55 8.95
C TRP A 134 -0.91 -14.21 8.31
N LEU A 135 -0.68 -13.07 8.99
CA LEU A 135 -0.79 -11.72 8.44
C LEU A 135 0.54 -11.19 7.88
N GLY A 136 1.62 -11.93 8.06
CA GLY A 136 2.93 -11.56 7.53
C GLY A 136 3.10 -11.87 6.04
N ASP A 137 4.34 -11.78 5.58
CA ASP A 137 4.75 -12.06 4.19
C ASP A 137 4.78 -13.56 3.92
N ILE A 138 3.61 -14.13 3.65
CA ILE A 138 3.42 -15.58 3.41
C ILE A 138 3.28 -15.93 1.92
N PHE A 139 3.03 -14.94 1.07
CA PHE A 139 2.93 -15.10 -0.36
C PHE A 139 4.23 -14.71 -1.05
N ALA A 140 4.49 -15.27 -2.24
CA ALA A 140 5.68 -14.98 -3.02
C ALA A 140 5.39 -14.94 -4.52
N PHE A 141 5.91 -13.93 -5.20
CA PHE A 141 6.20 -14.02 -6.62
C PHE A 141 7.55 -14.71 -6.79
N PRO A 142 7.63 -15.81 -7.60
CA PRO A 142 8.80 -16.65 -7.65
C PRO A 142 10.02 -15.95 -8.25
N ALA A 143 11.21 -16.43 -7.89
CA ALA A 143 12.47 -16.07 -8.53
C ALA A 143 12.36 -16.30 -10.05
N GLY A 144 12.93 -15.38 -10.83
CA GLY A 144 12.83 -15.41 -12.31
C GLY A 144 11.69 -14.57 -12.89
N TRP A 145 10.74 -14.11 -12.09
CA TRP A 145 9.81 -13.08 -12.50
C TRP A 145 10.44 -11.68 -12.34
N PRO A 146 10.14 -10.72 -13.25
CA PRO A 146 10.76 -9.38 -13.23
C PRO A 146 10.61 -8.62 -11.91
N LEU A 147 9.67 -9.03 -11.06
CA LEU A 147 9.32 -8.40 -9.79
C LEU A 147 9.17 -9.44 -8.68
N SER A 148 10.13 -10.39 -8.61
CA SER A 148 10.14 -11.35 -7.50
C SER A 148 10.08 -10.59 -6.17
N ASN A 149 9.14 -10.98 -5.31
CA ASN A 149 8.89 -10.32 -4.02
C ASN A 149 8.08 -11.23 -3.10
N VAL A 150 8.12 -10.94 -1.81
CA VAL A 150 7.18 -11.50 -0.84
C VAL A 150 6.14 -10.45 -0.47
N PHE A 151 4.95 -10.87 -0.10
CA PHE A 151 3.87 -9.97 0.28
C PHE A 151 2.88 -10.64 1.25
N SER A 152 2.18 -9.80 1.98
CA SER A 152 1.24 -10.16 3.02
C SER A 152 -0.21 -10.13 2.52
N LEU A 153 -1.12 -10.69 3.34
CA LEU A 153 -2.56 -10.49 3.14
C LEU A 153 -2.94 -9.00 3.23
N GLY A 154 -2.29 -8.26 4.15
CA GLY A 154 -2.48 -6.82 4.28
C GLY A 154 -2.15 -6.06 3.00
N ASP A 155 -1.08 -6.45 2.30
CA ASP A 155 -0.69 -5.84 1.01
C ASP A 155 -1.74 -6.06 -0.07
N VAL A 156 -2.32 -7.26 -0.15
CA VAL A 156 -3.43 -7.56 -1.07
C VAL A 156 -4.61 -6.63 -0.80
N VAL A 157 -5.00 -6.47 0.46
CA VAL A 157 -6.13 -5.61 0.86
C VAL A 157 -5.82 -4.13 0.58
N ILE A 158 -4.57 -3.68 0.79
CA ILE A 158 -4.11 -2.32 0.43
C ILE A 158 -4.27 -2.08 -1.07
N VAL A 159 -3.79 -3.02 -1.91
CA VAL A 159 -3.87 -2.90 -3.38
C VAL A 159 -5.33 -2.87 -3.84
N LEU A 160 -6.19 -3.72 -3.30
CA LEU A 160 -7.62 -3.73 -3.61
C LEU A 160 -8.29 -2.40 -3.22
N GLY A 161 -7.99 -1.88 -2.03
CA GLY A 161 -8.49 -0.60 -1.55
C GLY A 161 -8.03 0.58 -2.42
N ALA A 162 -6.75 0.61 -2.78
CA ALA A 162 -6.16 1.62 -3.64
C ALA A 162 -6.77 1.57 -5.06
N THR A 163 -6.89 0.38 -5.64
CA THR A 163 -7.51 0.17 -6.96
C THR A 163 -8.96 0.64 -6.96
N TRP A 164 -9.73 0.28 -5.93
CA TRP A 164 -11.11 0.76 -5.79
C TRP A 164 -11.16 2.29 -5.68
N CYS A 165 -10.30 2.88 -4.85
CA CYS A 165 -10.23 4.34 -4.71
C CYS A 165 -9.96 5.01 -6.05
N LEU A 166 -8.93 4.56 -6.79
CA LEU A 166 -8.56 5.09 -8.10
C LEU A 166 -9.72 5.02 -9.09
N HIS A 167 -10.35 3.86 -9.22
CA HIS A 167 -11.49 3.69 -10.14
C HIS A 167 -12.69 4.58 -9.77
N ARG A 168 -12.98 4.74 -8.47
CA ARG A 168 -14.11 5.58 -8.03
C ARG A 168 -13.84 7.06 -8.21
N VAL A 169 -12.62 7.51 -7.94
CA VAL A 169 -12.21 8.92 -8.12
C VAL A 169 -12.18 9.30 -9.60
N CYS A 170 -11.66 8.41 -10.44
CA CYS A 170 -11.50 8.67 -11.88
C CYS A 170 -12.75 8.40 -12.70
N ARG A 171 -13.80 7.82 -12.12
CA ARG A 171 -15.04 7.52 -12.87
C ARG A 171 -15.71 8.80 -13.34
N LYS A 172 -15.99 8.89 -14.65
CA LYS A 172 -16.77 10.00 -15.21
C LYS A 172 -18.19 9.97 -14.63
N PRO A 173 -18.83 11.15 -14.41
CA PRO A 173 -20.26 11.18 -14.13
C PRO A 173 -21.00 10.48 -15.26
N HIS A 174 -22.00 9.69 -14.93
CA HIS A 174 -22.92 9.17 -15.94
C HIS A 174 -23.67 10.40 -16.50
N GLU A 175 -23.40 10.81 -17.74
CA GLU A 175 -24.28 11.73 -18.45
C GLU A 175 -25.61 10.98 -18.67
N PRO A 176 -26.74 11.47 -18.10
CA PRO A 176 -28.03 10.89 -18.45
C PRO A 176 -28.18 11.01 -19.98
N ALA A 177 -28.55 9.90 -20.62
CA ALA A 177 -28.83 9.88 -22.04
C ALA A 177 -29.74 11.08 -22.34
N ALA A 178 -29.31 11.95 -23.28
CA ALA A 178 -30.13 13.08 -23.70
C ALA A 178 -31.52 12.54 -24.02
N THR A 179 -32.50 12.93 -23.22
CA THR A 179 -33.90 12.60 -23.49
C THR A 179 -34.21 13.24 -24.85
N PHE A 180 -34.35 12.41 -25.86
CA PHE A 180 -34.80 12.83 -27.17
C PHE A 180 -36.19 13.45 -26.97
N SER A 181 -36.25 14.78 -26.96
CA SER A 181 -37.53 15.50 -27.00
C SER A 181 -37.99 15.45 -28.45
N PRO A 182 -39.06 14.73 -28.78
CA PRO A 182 -39.61 14.83 -30.12
C PRO A 182 -40.05 16.28 -30.31
N ALA A 183 -39.41 16.98 -31.28
CA ALA A 183 -39.82 18.28 -31.67
C ALA A 183 -41.32 18.21 -32.02
N ALA A 184 -42.10 19.09 -31.35
CA ALA A 184 -43.48 19.31 -31.67
C ALA A 184 -43.59 19.74 -33.18
N ALA A 185 -44.24 18.88 -33.98
CA ALA A 185 -44.67 19.18 -35.32
C ALA A 185 -45.97 20.00 -35.24
#